data_7922d833ac2598c26a86cb5957844dda
#
_entry.id   7922d833ac2598c26a86cb5957844dda
#
_cell.length_a   1.000
_cell.length_b   1.000
_cell.length_c   1.000
_cell.angle_alpha   90.00
_cell.angle_beta   90.00
_cell.angle_gamma   90.00
#
_symmetry.space_group_name_H-M   'P 1'
#
loop_
_entity.id
_entity.type
_entity.pdbx_description
1 polymer ?
#
loop_
_entity_poly.entity_id
_entity_poly.type
_entity_poly.pdbx_seq_one_letter_code
_entity_poly.pdbx_strand_id
1 'polypeptide(L)'
;MEIRSNNKAKHRSQKLAFGIFRLLSLCIVLILFAILGFIVYKGIGAISWDFITSAPTDGMTGGGIWPAIVCTFYLMVGSALFAFPIGVMSGIYMNEYAPKGRLVRFIRVMTNNLSGIPSIVFGLFGMALFVNYMGFGDSILAGSLTLGLLCVPLVIRTTEEALKAIPDSMREGSRALGATKLQTIWHVILPMGMPNIITGLILALGRVSGETAPILFTCAAYFLPQLPTGILDQCMALPYHLYVISTSGTDMEAQLPLAYGTALVLIMIILLVNLLANALRKYFEKRVKTN
;
A
#
# COMPACT_ATOMS: atom_id res chain seq x y z
N MET A 1 -31.20 23.78 -40.63
CA MET A 1 -31.76 24.14 -39.29
C MET A 1 -31.69 23.01 -38.27
N GLU A 2 -31.66 21.73 -38.67
CA GLU A 2 -31.57 20.52 -37.79
C GLU A 2 -30.25 20.37 -37.05
N ILE A 3 -29.11 20.74 -37.62
CA ILE A 3 -27.79 20.59 -36.99
C ILE A 3 -27.63 21.46 -35.73
N ARG A 4 -28.24 22.66 -35.68
CA ARG A 4 -28.24 23.56 -34.51
C ARG A 4 -29.13 23.09 -33.36
N SER A 5 -30.24 22.40 -33.66
CA SER A 5 -31.17 21.84 -32.67
C SER A 5 -30.52 20.67 -31.93
N ASN A 6 -29.84 19.80 -32.65
CA ASN A 6 -29.14 18.63 -32.10
C ASN A 6 -27.97 19.02 -31.15
N ASN A 7 -27.26 20.13 -31.40
CA ASN A 7 -26.21 20.63 -30.52
C ASN A 7 -26.75 21.14 -29.17
N LYS A 8 -27.91 21.81 -29.14
CA LYS A 8 -28.49 22.28 -27.86
C LYS A 8 -28.95 21.10 -26.98
N ALA A 9 -29.54 20.08 -27.58
CA ALA A 9 -29.93 18.86 -26.86
C ALA A 9 -28.71 18.11 -26.31
N LYS A 10 -27.64 17.96 -27.10
CA LYS A 10 -26.36 17.36 -26.65
C LYS A 10 -25.72 18.15 -25.50
N HIS A 11 -25.71 19.49 -25.58
CA HIS A 11 -25.20 20.34 -24.51
C HIS A 11 -26.03 20.23 -23.22
N ARG A 12 -27.35 20.11 -23.31
CA ARG A 12 -28.21 19.90 -22.13
C ARG A 12 -27.95 18.52 -21.49
N SER A 13 -27.93 17.47 -22.30
CA SER A 13 -27.61 16.12 -21.86
C SER A 13 -26.21 16.04 -21.20
N GLN A 14 -25.22 16.70 -21.80
CA GLN A 14 -23.86 16.79 -21.24
C GLN A 14 -23.87 17.53 -19.90
N LYS A 15 -24.54 18.69 -19.77
CA LYS A 15 -24.65 19.42 -18.51
C LYS A 15 -25.34 18.60 -17.43
N LEU A 16 -26.39 17.85 -17.79
CA LEU A 16 -27.08 16.95 -16.86
C LEU A 16 -26.16 15.83 -16.40
N ALA A 17 -25.45 15.15 -17.31
CA ALA A 17 -24.52 14.10 -17.00
C ALA A 17 -23.38 14.61 -16.07
N PHE A 18 -22.77 15.75 -16.38
CA PHE A 18 -21.76 16.36 -15.50
C PHE A 18 -22.33 16.80 -14.16
N GLY A 19 -23.60 17.26 -14.11
CA GLY A 19 -24.30 17.56 -12.87
C GLY A 19 -24.45 16.32 -11.99
N ILE A 20 -24.89 15.19 -12.58
CA ILE A 20 -25.01 13.90 -11.88
C ILE A 20 -23.64 13.42 -11.38
N PHE A 21 -22.59 13.46 -12.22
CA PHE A 21 -21.25 13.05 -11.80
C PHE A 21 -20.70 13.91 -10.65
N ARG A 22 -20.92 15.25 -10.69
CA ARG A 22 -20.55 16.14 -9.58
C ARG A 22 -21.29 15.80 -8.30
N LEU A 23 -22.62 15.55 -8.40
CA LEU A 23 -23.44 15.17 -7.25
C LEU A 23 -22.95 13.86 -6.63
N LEU A 24 -22.74 12.82 -7.46
CA LEU A 24 -22.22 11.53 -6.99
C LEU A 24 -20.84 11.67 -6.35
N SER A 25 -19.94 12.41 -6.97
CA SER A 25 -18.61 12.67 -6.40
C SER A 25 -18.71 13.40 -5.05
N LEU A 26 -19.58 14.41 -4.95
CA LEU A 26 -19.83 15.13 -3.71
C LEU A 26 -20.40 14.22 -2.61
N CYS A 27 -21.36 13.36 -2.95
CA CYS A 27 -21.93 12.38 -2.02
C CYS A 27 -20.86 11.44 -1.47
N ILE A 28 -19.97 10.89 -2.34
CA ILE A 28 -18.88 10.01 -1.91
C ILE A 28 -17.93 10.74 -0.95
N VAL A 29 -17.55 11.97 -1.28
CA VAL A 29 -16.67 12.79 -0.44
C VAL A 29 -17.33 13.09 0.91
N LEU A 30 -18.61 13.44 0.93
CA LEU A 30 -19.37 13.69 2.16
C LEU A 30 -19.46 12.44 3.05
N ILE A 31 -19.73 11.27 2.45
CA ILE A 31 -19.76 10.00 3.20
C ILE A 31 -18.37 9.71 3.81
N LEU A 32 -17.29 9.90 3.03
CA LEU A 32 -15.94 9.71 3.53
C LEU A 32 -15.64 10.64 4.72
N PHE A 33 -15.95 11.93 4.59
CA PHE A 33 -15.77 12.88 5.70
C PHE A 33 -16.65 12.57 6.90
N ALA A 34 -17.88 12.07 6.69
CA ALA A 34 -18.74 11.66 7.78
C ALA A 34 -18.16 10.46 8.55
N ILE A 35 -17.65 9.45 7.84
CA ILE A 35 -16.99 8.27 8.45
C ILE A 35 -15.73 8.71 9.22
N LEU A 36 -14.86 9.49 8.60
CA LEU A 36 -13.64 9.97 9.25
C LEU A 36 -13.96 10.85 10.47
N GLY A 37 -14.93 11.77 10.31
CA GLY A 37 -15.40 12.62 11.42
C GLY A 37 -15.98 11.82 12.58
N PHE A 38 -16.73 10.75 12.29
CA PHE A 38 -17.26 9.85 13.29
C PHE A 38 -16.15 9.09 14.04
N ILE A 39 -15.13 8.57 13.31
CA ILE A 39 -13.97 7.90 13.93
C ILE A 39 -13.20 8.89 14.81
N VAL A 40 -12.96 10.11 14.35
CA VAL A 40 -12.30 11.16 15.13
C VAL A 40 -13.10 11.50 16.38
N TYR A 41 -14.41 11.72 16.24
CA TYR A 41 -15.29 12.08 17.37
C TYR A 41 -15.30 11.01 18.46
N LYS A 42 -15.34 9.72 18.07
CA LYS A 42 -15.36 8.60 19.02
C LYS A 42 -13.98 8.23 19.56
N GLY A 43 -12.93 8.39 18.73
CA GLY A 43 -11.59 7.91 19.04
C GLY A 43 -10.71 8.94 19.78
N ILE A 44 -10.97 10.25 19.62
CA ILE A 44 -10.10 11.30 20.18
C ILE A 44 -10.00 11.24 21.69
N GLY A 45 -11.06 10.84 22.36
CA GLY A 45 -11.12 10.70 23.83
C GLY A 45 -10.25 9.54 24.38
N ALA A 46 -9.96 8.54 23.57
CA ALA A 46 -9.10 7.43 23.96
C ALA A 46 -7.60 7.71 23.72
N ILE A 47 -7.26 8.74 22.93
CA ILE A 47 -5.87 9.08 22.64
C ILE A 47 -5.26 9.82 23.82
N SER A 48 -4.31 9.13 24.47
CA SER A 48 -3.43 9.72 25.48
C SER A 48 -1.98 9.34 25.15
N TRP A 49 -1.03 9.99 25.80
CA TRP A 49 0.38 9.60 25.65
C TRP A 49 0.60 8.16 26.09
N ASP A 50 -0.03 7.77 27.19
CA ASP A 50 0.01 6.41 27.73
C ASP A 50 -0.58 5.39 26.73
N PHE A 51 -1.72 5.68 26.13
CA PHE A 51 -2.32 4.83 25.08
C PHE A 51 -1.39 4.56 23.88
N ILE A 52 -0.59 5.55 23.48
CA ILE A 52 0.33 5.40 22.35
C ILE A 52 1.60 4.66 22.76
N THR A 53 2.10 4.82 23.99
CA THR A 53 3.45 4.39 24.39
C THR A 53 3.47 3.18 25.31
N SER A 54 2.34 2.79 25.89
CA SER A 54 2.28 1.61 26.76
C SER A 54 1.88 0.34 26.00
N ALA A 55 2.08 -0.80 26.66
CA ALA A 55 1.62 -2.09 26.17
C ALA A 55 0.15 -2.33 26.54
N PRO A 56 -0.59 -3.19 25.78
CA PRO A 56 -1.95 -3.56 26.15
C PRO A 56 -1.96 -4.41 27.42
N THR A 57 -2.96 -4.14 28.28
CA THR A 57 -3.19 -4.87 29.54
C THR A 57 -4.59 -5.45 29.58
N ASP A 58 -4.84 -6.34 30.57
CA ASP A 58 -6.17 -6.88 30.89
C ASP A 58 -6.96 -7.42 29.68
N GLY A 59 -6.29 -8.19 28.80
CA GLY A 59 -6.94 -8.71 27.61
C GLY A 59 -7.34 -7.62 26.58
N MET A 60 -6.60 -6.51 26.51
CA MET A 60 -6.86 -5.36 25.64
C MET A 60 -8.07 -4.51 26.06
N THR A 61 -8.49 -4.58 27.32
CA THR A 61 -9.49 -3.64 27.89
C THR A 61 -8.83 -2.39 28.47
N GLY A 62 -7.50 -2.40 28.64
CA GLY A 62 -6.69 -1.29 29.14
C GLY A 62 -5.29 -1.26 28.53
N GLY A 63 -4.49 -0.28 28.99
CA GLY A 63 -3.15 -0.06 28.48
C GLY A 63 -3.12 0.65 27.14
N GLY A 64 -2.14 0.33 26.31
CA GLY A 64 -1.90 1.03 25.06
C GLY A 64 -1.67 0.10 23.87
N ILE A 65 -1.13 0.68 22.80
CA ILE A 65 -0.99 0.02 21.49
C ILE A 65 0.45 0.07 20.95
N TRP A 66 1.43 0.39 21.78
CA TRP A 66 2.83 0.55 21.36
C TRP A 66 3.39 -0.67 20.60
N PRO A 67 3.25 -1.91 21.11
CA PRO A 67 3.74 -3.07 20.37
C PRO A 67 3.08 -3.22 19.00
N ALA A 68 1.78 -2.91 18.90
CA ALA A 68 1.07 -2.99 17.63
C ALA A 68 1.53 -1.93 16.60
N ILE A 69 1.90 -0.73 17.06
CA ILE A 69 2.52 0.30 16.22
C ILE A 69 3.85 -0.20 15.68
N VAL A 70 4.73 -0.68 16.55
CA VAL A 70 6.08 -1.16 16.17
C VAL A 70 5.97 -2.34 15.19
N CYS A 71 5.10 -3.31 15.47
CA CYS A 71 4.86 -4.45 14.58
C CYS A 71 4.37 -4.03 13.20
N THR A 72 3.48 -3.03 13.14
CA THR A 72 3.02 -2.49 11.85
C THR A 72 4.19 -1.94 11.04
N PHE A 73 5.10 -1.19 11.66
CA PHE A 73 6.30 -0.69 10.98
C PHE A 73 7.24 -1.82 10.54
N TYR A 74 7.44 -2.86 11.34
CA TYR A 74 8.26 -4.01 10.94
C TYR A 74 7.70 -4.70 9.69
N LEU A 75 6.39 -4.95 9.66
CA LEU A 75 5.73 -5.55 8.49
C LEU A 75 5.78 -4.65 7.25
N MET A 76 5.59 -3.34 7.42
CA MET A 76 5.69 -2.37 6.31
C MET A 76 7.11 -2.33 5.72
N VAL A 77 8.13 -2.23 6.56
CA VAL A 77 9.53 -2.19 6.12
C VAL A 77 9.93 -3.52 5.51
N GLY A 78 9.62 -4.64 6.17
CA GLY A 78 9.94 -5.99 5.67
C GLY A 78 9.28 -6.27 4.31
N SER A 79 8.00 -5.94 4.15
CA SER A 79 7.31 -6.10 2.87
C SER A 79 7.87 -5.20 1.77
N ALA A 80 8.25 -3.96 2.10
CA ALA A 80 8.88 -3.04 1.15
C ALA A 80 10.26 -3.55 0.70
N LEU A 81 11.10 -4.01 1.63
CA LEU A 81 12.43 -4.55 1.33
C LEU A 81 12.36 -5.77 0.40
N PHE A 82 11.30 -6.56 0.48
CA PHE A 82 11.08 -7.68 -0.41
C PHE A 82 10.44 -7.24 -1.75
N ALA A 83 9.33 -6.50 -1.70
CA ALA A 83 8.53 -6.19 -2.87
C ALA A 83 9.20 -5.17 -3.81
N PHE A 84 9.88 -4.16 -3.25
CA PHE A 84 10.41 -3.06 -4.05
C PHE A 84 11.56 -3.50 -4.97
N PRO A 85 12.62 -4.19 -4.52
CA PRO A 85 13.68 -4.64 -5.41
C PRO A 85 13.16 -5.58 -6.51
N ILE A 86 12.36 -6.58 -6.13
CA ILE A 86 11.81 -7.57 -7.06
C ILE A 86 10.88 -6.89 -8.07
N GLY A 87 9.98 -6.05 -7.61
CA GLY A 87 9.01 -5.35 -8.46
C GLY A 87 9.67 -4.37 -9.41
N VAL A 88 10.64 -3.58 -8.94
CA VAL A 88 11.37 -2.62 -9.79
C VAL A 88 12.21 -3.33 -10.84
N MET A 89 12.99 -4.34 -10.44
CA MET A 89 13.81 -5.12 -11.40
C MET A 89 12.95 -5.82 -12.44
N SER A 90 11.83 -6.41 -12.02
CA SER A 90 10.88 -7.03 -12.94
C SER A 90 10.23 -6.01 -13.88
N GLY A 91 9.83 -4.84 -13.38
CA GLY A 91 9.28 -3.76 -14.20
C GLY A 91 10.28 -3.22 -15.23
N ILE A 92 11.54 -3.04 -14.82
CA ILE A 92 12.64 -2.67 -15.75
C ILE A 92 12.81 -3.75 -16.82
N TYR A 93 12.89 -5.03 -16.43
CA TYR A 93 13.01 -6.12 -17.38
C TYR A 93 11.85 -6.13 -18.38
N MET A 94 10.61 -6.04 -17.88
CA MET A 94 9.39 -6.06 -18.69
C MET A 94 9.30 -4.90 -19.68
N ASN A 95 9.84 -3.73 -19.34
CA ASN A 95 9.80 -2.55 -20.20
C ASN A 95 10.98 -2.45 -21.15
N GLU A 96 12.20 -2.73 -20.68
CA GLU A 96 13.43 -2.43 -21.41
C GLU A 96 14.01 -3.66 -22.13
N TYR A 97 13.85 -4.87 -21.58
CA TYR A 97 14.50 -6.08 -22.08
C TYR A 97 13.55 -7.08 -22.73
N ALA A 98 12.32 -7.16 -22.22
CA ALA A 98 11.40 -8.20 -22.66
C ALA A 98 11.00 -8.03 -24.15
N PRO A 99 11.09 -9.09 -24.97
CA PRO A 99 10.68 -9.04 -26.36
C PRO A 99 9.17 -8.81 -26.48
N LYS A 100 8.74 -8.08 -27.52
CA LYS A 100 7.31 -7.91 -27.82
C LYS A 100 6.74 -9.25 -28.32
N GLY A 101 6.24 -10.10 -27.41
CA GLY A 101 5.75 -11.43 -27.75
C GLY A 101 4.54 -11.88 -26.91
N ARG A 102 3.98 -13.05 -27.29
CA ARG A 102 2.81 -13.65 -26.62
C ARG A 102 3.09 -13.98 -25.15
N LEU A 103 4.29 -14.48 -24.85
CA LEU A 103 4.70 -14.83 -23.48
C LEU A 103 4.70 -13.61 -22.55
N VAL A 104 5.32 -12.50 -22.99
CA VAL A 104 5.38 -11.27 -22.19
C VAL A 104 3.98 -10.68 -21.99
N ARG A 105 3.12 -10.74 -23.02
CA ARG A 105 1.71 -10.34 -22.89
C ARG A 105 0.99 -11.21 -21.85
N PHE A 106 1.21 -12.52 -21.88
CA PHE A 106 0.63 -13.44 -20.90
C PHE A 106 1.08 -13.11 -19.46
N ILE A 107 2.39 -12.90 -19.25
CA ILE A 107 2.94 -12.53 -17.93
C ILE A 107 2.29 -11.21 -17.43
N ARG A 108 2.15 -10.19 -18.30
CA ARG A 108 1.47 -8.93 -17.93
C ARG A 108 0.02 -9.16 -17.52
N VAL A 109 -0.72 -9.97 -18.26
CA VAL A 109 -2.11 -10.28 -17.92
C VAL A 109 -2.17 -11.01 -16.58
N MET A 110 -1.29 -11.98 -16.32
CA MET A 110 -1.23 -12.68 -15.05
C MET A 110 -0.86 -11.73 -13.90
N THR A 111 0.16 -10.90 -14.06
CA THR A 111 0.56 -9.90 -13.05
C THR A 111 -0.58 -8.92 -12.74
N ASN A 112 -1.30 -8.46 -13.76
CA ASN A 112 -2.45 -7.59 -13.55
C ASN A 112 -3.60 -8.30 -12.82
N ASN A 113 -3.86 -9.56 -13.16
CA ASN A 113 -4.89 -10.37 -12.52
C ASN A 113 -4.56 -10.68 -11.05
N LEU A 114 -3.26 -10.87 -10.71
CA LEU A 114 -2.85 -11.05 -9.31
C LEU A 114 -3.27 -9.88 -8.42
N SER A 115 -3.26 -8.65 -8.94
CA SER A 115 -3.70 -7.47 -8.19
C SER A 115 -5.20 -7.50 -7.84
N GLY A 116 -6.00 -8.31 -8.52
CA GLY A 116 -7.44 -8.50 -8.29
C GLY A 116 -7.79 -9.66 -7.36
N ILE A 117 -6.80 -10.47 -6.95
CA ILE A 117 -7.04 -11.59 -6.04
C ILE A 117 -7.32 -11.06 -4.63
N PRO A 118 -8.34 -11.60 -3.91
CA PRO A 118 -8.60 -11.25 -2.51
C PRO A 118 -7.36 -11.48 -1.63
N SER A 119 -7.07 -10.54 -0.73
CA SER A 119 -5.86 -10.60 0.12
C SER A 119 -5.81 -11.84 1.03
N ILE A 120 -6.97 -12.38 1.40
CA ILE A 120 -7.07 -13.63 2.18
C ILE A 120 -6.43 -14.83 1.47
N VAL A 121 -6.50 -14.88 0.13
CA VAL A 121 -5.86 -15.94 -0.68
C VAL A 121 -4.34 -15.85 -0.57
N PHE A 122 -3.79 -14.63 -0.57
CA PHE A 122 -2.36 -14.43 -0.31
C PHE A 122 -1.97 -14.85 1.11
N GLY A 123 -2.84 -14.65 2.10
CA GLY A 123 -2.64 -15.11 3.46
C GLY A 123 -2.56 -16.64 3.55
N LEU A 124 -3.51 -17.34 2.94
CA LEU A 124 -3.52 -18.81 2.88
C LEU A 124 -2.31 -19.37 2.12
N PHE A 125 -1.93 -18.72 1.00
CA PHE A 125 -0.73 -19.10 0.27
C PHE A 125 0.54 -18.86 1.10
N GLY A 126 0.64 -17.72 1.78
CA GLY A 126 1.76 -17.38 2.66
C GLY A 126 1.87 -18.36 3.84
N MET A 127 0.75 -18.72 4.44
CA MET A 127 0.70 -19.76 5.49
C MET A 127 1.23 -21.11 4.96
N ALA A 128 0.76 -21.55 3.80
CA ALA A 128 1.19 -22.82 3.23
C ALA A 128 2.68 -22.80 2.86
N LEU A 129 3.16 -21.73 2.22
CA LEU A 129 4.52 -21.63 1.71
C LEU A 129 5.53 -21.23 2.78
N PHE A 130 5.32 -20.07 3.43
CA PHE A 130 6.33 -19.50 4.33
C PHE A 130 6.25 -20.08 5.74
N VAL A 131 5.04 -20.20 6.30
CA VAL A 131 4.85 -20.71 7.67
C VAL A 131 5.12 -22.20 7.73
N ASN A 132 4.45 -22.99 6.88
CA ASN A 132 4.49 -24.44 6.97
C ASN A 132 5.64 -25.06 6.15
N TYR A 133 5.71 -24.79 4.84
CA TYR A 133 6.68 -25.45 3.95
C TYR A 133 8.12 -24.99 4.21
N MET A 134 8.35 -23.68 4.33
CA MET A 134 9.66 -23.11 4.64
C MET A 134 10.01 -23.17 6.14
N GLY A 135 9.02 -23.46 7.00
CA GLY A 135 9.23 -23.66 8.43
C GLY A 135 9.54 -22.40 9.22
N PHE A 136 9.18 -21.20 8.69
CA PHE A 136 9.41 -19.95 9.42
C PHE A 136 8.45 -19.77 10.60
N GLY A 137 7.40 -20.58 10.70
CA GLY A 137 6.36 -20.41 11.70
C GLY A 137 5.55 -19.13 11.49
N ASP A 138 4.61 -18.86 12.39
CA ASP A 138 3.93 -17.56 12.45
C ASP A 138 4.94 -16.50 12.90
N SER A 139 5.34 -15.63 11.97
CA SER A 139 6.48 -14.74 12.20
C SER A 139 6.38 -13.45 11.40
N ILE A 140 7.09 -12.42 11.87
CA ILE A 140 7.25 -11.14 11.14
C ILE A 140 7.82 -11.42 9.75
N LEU A 141 8.75 -12.37 9.62
CA LEU A 141 9.33 -12.72 8.32
C LEU A 141 8.27 -13.30 7.37
N ALA A 142 7.50 -14.29 7.81
CA ALA A 142 6.45 -14.90 7.00
C ALA A 142 5.36 -13.87 6.59
N GLY A 143 4.95 -13.01 7.54
CA GLY A 143 4.02 -11.92 7.28
C GLY A 143 4.57 -10.89 6.30
N SER A 144 5.82 -10.47 6.46
CA SER A 144 6.49 -9.52 5.56
C SER A 144 6.62 -10.06 4.14
N LEU A 145 7.00 -11.33 3.97
CA LEU A 145 7.10 -11.97 2.66
C LEU A 145 5.72 -12.09 1.99
N THR A 146 4.69 -12.47 2.75
CA THR A 146 3.33 -12.59 2.24
C THR A 146 2.76 -11.24 1.80
N LEU A 147 2.90 -10.21 2.63
CA LEU A 147 2.51 -8.84 2.29
C LEU A 147 3.34 -8.29 1.12
N GLY A 148 4.61 -8.64 1.07
CA GLY A 148 5.50 -8.31 -0.04
C GLY A 148 5.02 -8.93 -1.36
N LEU A 149 4.67 -10.21 -1.38
CA LEU A 149 4.11 -10.87 -2.56
C LEU A 149 2.82 -10.19 -3.05
N LEU A 150 1.96 -9.77 -2.14
CA LEU A 150 0.75 -9.02 -2.47
C LEU A 150 1.07 -7.67 -3.13
N CYS A 151 2.21 -7.04 -2.78
CA CYS A 151 2.63 -5.76 -3.33
C CYS A 151 3.43 -5.87 -4.63
N VAL A 152 4.15 -6.97 -4.88
CA VAL A 152 4.99 -7.15 -6.07
C VAL A 152 4.28 -6.80 -7.37
N PRO A 153 3.05 -7.27 -7.67
CA PRO A 153 2.35 -6.94 -8.91
C PRO A 153 2.11 -5.44 -9.08
N LEU A 154 1.78 -4.75 -8.00
CA LEU A 154 1.56 -3.29 -8.01
C LEU A 154 2.85 -2.54 -8.32
N VAL A 155 3.97 -2.93 -7.69
CA VAL A 155 5.29 -2.31 -7.92
C VAL A 155 5.79 -2.58 -9.35
N ILE A 156 5.61 -3.80 -9.87
CA ILE A 156 5.94 -4.13 -11.28
C ILE A 156 5.19 -3.19 -12.22
N ARG A 157 3.88 -3.09 -12.04
CA ARG A 157 3.01 -2.30 -12.92
C ARG A 157 3.36 -0.82 -12.87
N THR A 158 3.49 -0.25 -11.68
CA THR A 158 3.81 1.18 -11.52
C THR A 158 5.21 1.51 -12.05
N THR A 159 6.17 0.60 -11.89
CA THR A 159 7.51 0.74 -12.48
C THR A 159 7.43 0.71 -14.02
N GLU A 160 6.71 -0.25 -14.59
CA GLU A 160 6.55 -0.35 -16.04
C GLU A 160 5.85 0.91 -16.62
N GLU A 161 4.80 1.41 -15.97
CA GLU A 161 4.09 2.63 -16.35
C GLU A 161 5.01 3.88 -16.23
N ALA A 162 5.82 3.95 -15.17
CA ALA A 162 6.78 5.03 -14.97
C ALA A 162 7.84 5.10 -16.09
N LEU A 163 8.39 3.94 -16.49
CA LEU A 163 9.39 3.84 -17.52
C LEU A 163 8.82 4.07 -18.94
N LYS A 164 7.58 3.65 -19.18
CA LYS A 164 6.86 3.91 -20.44
C LYS A 164 6.55 5.38 -20.67
N ALA A 165 6.38 6.15 -19.62
CA ALA A 165 6.11 7.59 -19.72
C ALA A 165 7.33 8.40 -20.20
N ILE A 166 8.54 7.81 -20.19
CA ILE A 166 9.76 8.47 -20.63
C ILE A 166 9.86 8.40 -22.17
N PRO A 167 10.05 9.55 -22.87
CA PRO A 167 10.15 9.59 -24.32
C PRO A 167 11.31 8.73 -24.85
N ASP A 168 11.09 8.05 -25.99
CA ASP A 168 12.12 7.22 -26.62
C ASP A 168 13.35 8.00 -27.08
N SER A 169 13.18 9.29 -27.39
CA SER A 169 14.28 10.21 -27.72
C SER A 169 15.38 10.25 -26.66
N MET A 170 15.04 10.08 -25.38
CA MET A 170 16.03 10.03 -24.29
C MET A 170 16.89 8.75 -24.37
N ARG A 171 16.29 7.64 -24.79
CA ARG A 171 16.99 6.38 -25.03
C ARG A 171 17.91 6.45 -26.25
N GLU A 172 17.40 7.03 -27.33
CA GLU A 172 18.12 7.19 -28.59
C GLU A 172 19.28 8.16 -28.43
N GLY A 173 19.05 9.32 -27.78
CA GLY A 173 20.10 10.31 -27.51
C GLY A 173 21.25 9.76 -26.68
N SER A 174 20.95 9.01 -25.61
CA SER A 174 21.98 8.36 -24.79
C SER A 174 22.82 7.35 -25.60
N ARG A 175 22.17 6.54 -26.46
CA ARG A 175 22.86 5.56 -27.31
C ARG A 175 23.67 6.23 -28.41
N ALA A 176 23.20 7.35 -28.97
CA ALA A 176 23.94 8.13 -29.97
C ALA A 176 25.27 8.68 -29.41
N LEU A 177 25.33 8.91 -28.10
CA LEU A 177 26.57 9.30 -27.38
C LEU A 177 27.45 8.09 -27.01
N GLY A 178 27.14 6.89 -27.51
CA GLY A 178 27.93 5.67 -27.31
C GLY A 178 27.62 4.91 -26.01
N ALA A 179 26.57 5.29 -25.25
CA ALA A 179 26.20 4.57 -24.04
C ALA A 179 25.61 3.18 -24.35
N THR A 180 26.01 2.19 -23.57
CA THR A 180 25.39 0.85 -23.63
C THR A 180 23.96 0.91 -23.11
N LYS A 181 23.16 -0.11 -23.45
CA LYS A 181 21.78 -0.23 -22.97
C LYS A 181 21.68 -0.17 -21.44
N LEU A 182 22.57 -0.87 -20.75
CA LEU A 182 22.62 -0.88 -19.29
C LEU A 182 22.94 0.51 -18.73
N GLN A 183 23.94 1.20 -19.31
CA GLN A 183 24.28 2.56 -18.91
C GLN A 183 23.12 3.54 -19.12
N THR A 184 22.44 3.44 -20.29
CA THR A 184 21.24 4.24 -20.56
C THR A 184 20.15 4.01 -19.50
N ILE A 185 19.89 2.75 -19.13
CA ILE A 185 18.87 2.44 -18.12
C ILE A 185 19.25 3.03 -16.75
N TRP A 186 20.47 2.80 -16.28
CA TRP A 186 20.87 3.18 -14.93
C TRP A 186 21.13 4.69 -14.76
N HIS A 187 21.66 5.37 -15.78
CA HIS A 187 22.05 6.77 -15.67
C HIS A 187 21.03 7.76 -16.25
N VAL A 188 20.13 7.30 -17.13
CA VAL A 188 19.14 8.17 -17.76
C VAL A 188 17.72 7.76 -17.39
N ILE A 189 17.34 6.54 -17.74
CA ILE A 189 15.93 6.12 -17.67
C ILE A 189 15.47 5.92 -16.22
N LEU A 190 16.23 5.20 -15.41
CA LEU A 190 15.87 4.92 -14.03
C LEU A 190 15.80 6.20 -13.16
N PRO A 191 16.77 7.11 -13.21
CA PRO A 191 16.66 8.38 -12.49
C PRO A 191 15.44 9.21 -12.92
N MET A 192 15.13 9.28 -14.22
CA MET A 192 13.94 9.98 -14.72
C MET A 192 12.63 9.33 -14.28
N GLY A 193 12.58 8.00 -14.21
CA GLY A 193 11.42 7.24 -13.76
C GLY A 193 11.24 7.20 -12.24
N MET A 194 12.30 7.48 -11.46
CA MET A 194 12.34 7.30 -10.01
C MET A 194 11.19 8.01 -9.27
N PRO A 195 10.79 9.26 -9.57
CA PRO A 195 9.68 9.90 -8.89
C PRO A 195 8.36 9.12 -9.00
N ASN A 196 8.09 8.54 -10.17
CA ASN A 196 6.89 7.75 -10.40
C ASN A 196 6.99 6.34 -9.79
N ILE A 197 8.18 5.74 -9.80
CA ILE A 197 8.46 4.45 -9.13
C ILE A 197 8.25 4.59 -7.61
N ILE A 198 8.75 5.68 -7.01
CA ILE A 198 8.52 5.99 -5.59
C ILE A 198 7.03 6.16 -5.31
N THR A 199 6.26 6.77 -6.22
CA THR A 199 4.80 6.85 -6.08
C THR A 199 4.17 5.44 -5.99
N GLY A 200 4.63 4.50 -6.80
CA GLY A 200 4.21 3.11 -6.74
C GLY A 200 4.52 2.44 -5.39
N LEU A 201 5.70 2.71 -4.83
CA LEU A 201 6.06 2.23 -3.49
C LEU A 201 5.15 2.82 -2.41
N ILE A 202 4.84 4.11 -2.48
CA ILE A 202 3.92 4.78 -1.55
C ILE A 202 2.56 4.10 -1.55
N LEU A 203 2.01 3.84 -2.73
CA LEU A 203 0.73 3.15 -2.88
C LEU A 203 0.77 1.72 -2.32
N ALA A 204 1.89 1.02 -2.51
CA ALA A 204 2.09 -0.32 -1.96
C ALA A 204 2.15 -0.30 -0.43
N LEU A 205 2.91 0.62 0.17
CA LEU A 205 3.01 0.79 1.62
C LEU A 205 1.67 1.18 2.26
N GLY A 206 0.95 2.11 1.62
CA GLY A 206 -0.39 2.50 2.07
C GLY A 206 -1.37 1.32 2.07
N ARG A 207 -1.25 0.41 1.10
CA ARG A 207 -2.05 -0.81 1.07
C ARG A 207 -1.67 -1.77 2.20
N VAL A 208 -0.38 -2.08 2.35
CA VAL A 208 0.12 -3.01 3.37
C VAL A 208 -0.25 -2.59 4.78
N SER A 209 -0.19 -1.30 5.08
CA SER A 209 -0.47 -0.79 6.43
C SER A 209 -1.91 -1.02 6.91
N GLY A 210 -2.85 -1.28 5.99
CA GLY A 210 -4.25 -1.58 6.31
C GLY A 210 -4.66 -3.04 6.14
N GLU A 211 -3.75 -3.92 5.69
CA GLU A 211 -4.07 -5.33 5.45
C GLU A 211 -4.16 -6.11 6.77
N THR A 212 -5.24 -6.87 6.93
CA THR A 212 -5.49 -7.72 8.11
C THR A 212 -5.45 -9.20 7.76
N ALA A 213 -6.10 -9.61 6.66
CA ALA A 213 -6.29 -11.02 6.33
C ALA A 213 -4.98 -11.78 6.07
N PRO A 214 -3.98 -11.26 5.34
CA PRO A 214 -2.69 -11.95 5.19
C PRO A 214 -1.97 -12.13 6.53
N ILE A 215 -2.02 -11.12 7.40
CA ILE A 215 -1.36 -11.10 8.70
C ILE A 215 -1.96 -12.19 9.61
N LEU A 216 -3.27 -12.33 9.60
CA LEU A 216 -4.02 -13.33 10.39
C LEU A 216 -3.46 -14.74 10.23
N PHE A 217 -3.02 -15.11 9.03
CA PHE A 217 -2.56 -16.46 8.70
C PHE A 217 -1.05 -16.65 8.76
N THR A 218 -0.26 -15.59 8.95
CA THR A 218 1.19 -15.68 8.75
C THR A 218 2.06 -15.13 9.88
N CYS A 219 1.49 -14.28 10.74
CA CYS A 219 2.31 -13.70 11.82
C CYS A 219 1.50 -13.28 13.05
N ALA A 220 0.17 -13.37 13.03
CA ALA A 220 -0.65 -12.76 14.05
C ALA A 220 -0.61 -13.53 15.38
N ALA A 221 -0.30 -12.82 16.47
CA ALA A 221 -0.59 -13.24 17.82
C ALA A 221 -1.89 -12.58 18.32
N TYR A 222 -2.77 -13.35 18.96
CA TYR A 222 -4.05 -12.84 19.48
C TYR A 222 -3.85 -11.72 20.52
N PHE A 223 -2.89 -11.92 21.42
CA PHE A 223 -2.51 -10.94 22.45
C PHE A 223 -0.99 -10.99 22.65
N LEU A 224 -0.33 -9.88 22.40
CA LEU A 224 1.13 -9.78 22.54
C LEU A 224 1.51 -8.43 23.17
N PRO A 225 1.64 -8.37 24.51
CA PRO A 225 2.04 -7.14 25.19
C PRO A 225 3.52 -6.83 25.07
N GLN A 226 4.34 -7.80 24.63
CA GLN A 226 5.78 -7.64 24.50
C GLN A 226 6.18 -7.25 23.07
N LEU A 227 7.32 -6.56 22.96
CA LEU A 227 7.93 -6.30 21.65
C LEU A 227 8.61 -7.57 21.14
N PRO A 228 8.50 -7.85 19.83
CA PRO A 228 9.25 -8.96 19.23
C PRO A 228 10.76 -8.72 19.35
N THR A 229 11.49 -9.78 19.66
CA THR A 229 12.95 -9.78 19.84
C THR A 229 13.68 -10.18 18.56
N GLY A 230 12.98 -10.86 17.64
CA GLY A 230 13.53 -11.34 16.39
C GLY A 230 12.54 -11.30 15.23
N ILE A 231 13.05 -11.52 14.03
CA ILE A 231 12.25 -11.54 12.80
C ILE A 231 11.39 -12.81 12.67
N LEU A 232 11.69 -13.83 13.46
CA LEU A 232 10.94 -15.10 13.52
C LEU A 232 9.90 -15.10 14.65
N ASP A 233 9.75 -14.00 15.38
CA ASP A 233 8.71 -13.87 16.40
C ASP A 233 7.37 -13.50 15.77
N GLN A 234 6.31 -13.88 16.45
CA GLN A 234 4.94 -13.42 16.14
C GLN A 234 4.82 -11.93 16.39
N CYS A 235 3.83 -11.30 15.79
CA CYS A 235 3.52 -9.91 16.05
C CYS A 235 2.03 -9.61 15.97
N MET A 236 1.63 -8.55 16.67
CA MET A 236 0.27 -8.03 16.64
C MET A 236 0.29 -6.65 15.98
N ALA A 237 0.00 -6.58 14.69
CA ALA A 237 -0.05 -5.29 13.97
C ALA A 237 -1.36 -4.54 14.24
N LEU A 238 -1.35 -3.21 14.08
CA LEU A 238 -2.51 -2.35 14.32
C LEU A 238 -3.81 -2.78 13.61
N PRO A 239 -3.82 -3.13 12.30
CA PRO A 239 -5.06 -3.56 11.66
C PRO A 239 -5.59 -4.87 12.23
N TYR A 240 -4.72 -5.77 12.65
CA TYR A 240 -5.14 -7.01 13.31
C TYR A 240 -5.61 -6.75 14.76
N HIS A 241 -4.91 -5.91 15.51
CA HIS A 241 -5.34 -5.47 16.85
C HIS A 241 -6.73 -4.84 16.80
N LEU A 242 -6.96 -3.90 15.87
CA LEU A 242 -8.27 -3.29 15.64
C LEU A 242 -9.35 -4.34 15.33
N TYR A 243 -9.03 -5.32 14.48
CA TYR A 243 -9.94 -6.42 14.17
C TYR A 243 -10.32 -7.21 15.42
N VAL A 244 -9.34 -7.62 16.23
CA VAL A 244 -9.56 -8.42 17.44
C VAL A 244 -10.43 -7.69 18.46
N ILE A 245 -10.09 -6.44 18.82
CA ILE A 245 -10.85 -5.67 19.82
C ILE A 245 -12.26 -5.29 19.33
N SER A 246 -12.48 -5.26 18.00
CA SER A 246 -13.79 -4.94 17.42
C SER A 246 -14.70 -6.16 17.23
N THR A 247 -14.16 -7.39 17.19
CA THR A 247 -14.93 -8.59 16.83
C THR A 247 -14.86 -9.71 17.84
N SER A 248 -13.78 -9.79 18.60
CA SER A 248 -13.46 -10.95 19.46
C SER A 248 -13.05 -10.54 20.86
N GLY A 249 -13.31 -9.29 21.22
CA GLY A 249 -13.02 -8.75 22.55
C GLY A 249 -13.89 -9.35 23.66
N THR A 250 -13.34 -9.46 24.85
CA THR A 250 -14.02 -10.01 26.04
C THR A 250 -15.02 -9.03 26.66
N ASP A 251 -14.80 -7.73 26.49
CA ASP A 251 -15.67 -6.65 26.98
C ASP A 251 -15.81 -5.56 25.90
N MET A 252 -16.89 -5.66 25.15
CA MET A 252 -17.14 -4.74 24.03
C MET A 252 -17.33 -3.29 24.47
N GLU A 253 -17.91 -3.02 25.64
CA GLU A 253 -18.15 -1.64 26.11
C GLU A 253 -16.83 -0.95 26.47
N ALA A 254 -15.93 -1.65 27.16
CA ALA A 254 -14.60 -1.14 27.49
C ALA A 254 -13.67 -1.02 26.27
N GLN A 255 -13.76 -1.96 25.33
CA GLN A 255 -12.86 -2.04 24.18
C GLN A 255 -13.25 -1.13 23.02
N LEU A 256 -14.53 -0.78 22.86
CA LEU A 256 -15.02 0.03 21.75
C LEU A 256 -14.35 1.43 21.66
N PRO A 257 -14.15 2.20 22.73
CA PRO A 257 -13.40 3.44 22.68
C PRO A 257 -11.94 3.26 22.23
N LEU A 258 -11.28 2.17 22.71
CA LEU A 258 -9.90 1.83 22.34
C LEU A 258 -9.81 1.41 20.86
N ALA A 259 -10.84 0.73 20.33
CA ALA A 259 -10.94 0.40 18.92
C ALA A 259 -10.99 1.66 18.04
N TYR A 260 -11.82 2.65 18.39
CA TYR A 260 -11.84 3.93 17.68
C TYR A 260 -10.52 4.69 17.82
N GLY A 261 -9.87 4.67 18.99
CA GLY A 261 -8.56 5.23 19.21
C GLY A 261 -7.50 4.56 18.32
N THR A 262 -7.48 3.23 18.28
CA THR A 262 -6.58 2.43 17.41
C THR A 262 -6.81 2.74 15.94
N ALA A 263 -8.07 2.81 15.49
CA ALA A 263 -8.41 3.18 14.13
C ALA A 263 -7.89 4.59 13.76
N LEU A 264 -8.04 5.54 14.67
CA LEU A 264 -7.56 6.91 14.48
C LEU A 264 -6.03 6.97 14.39
N VAL A 265 -5.31 6.25 15.27
CA VAL A 265 -3.84 6.13 15.20
C VAL A 265 -3.39 5.48 13.90
N LEU A 266 -4.06 4.41 13.47
CA LEU A 266 -3.76 3.75 12.18
C LEU A 266 -3.93 4.72 11.01
N ILE A 267 -5.02 5.48 10.96
CA ILE A 267 -5.24 6.51 9.92
C ILE A 267 -4.14 7.56 9.97
N MET A 268 -3.76 8.03 11.15
CA MET A 268 -2.69 9.02 11.31
C MET A 268 -1.33 8.49 10.81
N ILE A 269 -0.99 7.24 11.12
CA ILE A 269 0.24 6.60 10.64
C ILE A 269 0.24 6.51 9.11
N ILE A 270 -0.86 6.05 8.51
CA ILE A 270 -0.98 5.97 7.04
C ILE A 270 -0.83 7.35 6.39
N LEU A 271 -1.48 8.37 6.94
CA LEU A 271 -1.35 9.75 6.45
C LEU A 271 0.09 10.27 6.58
N LEU A 272 0.74 10.02 7.70
CA LEU A 272 2.12 10.44 7.95
C LEU A 272 3.10 9.76 6.99
N VAL A 273 2.97 8.45 6.79
CA VAL A 273 3.78 7.69 5.83
C VAL A 273 3.57 8.22 4.41
N ASN A 274 2.32 8.48 4.02
CA ASN A 274 2.00 9.04 2.70
C ASN A 274 2.57 10.46 2.53
N LEU A 275 2.54 11.30 3.56
CA LEU A 275 3.13 12.65 3.54
C LEU A 275 4.66 12.60 3.40
N LEU A 276 5.33 11.76 4.20
CA LEU A 276 6.78 11.56 4.12
C LEU A 276 7.20 11.05 2.74
N ALA A 277 6.50 10.08 2.23
CA ALA A 277 6.76 9.50 0.93
C ALA A 277 6.50 10.50 -0.22
N ASN A 278 5.45 11.34 -0.13
CA ASN A 278 5.24 12.45 -1.07
C ASN A 278 6.33 13.52 -0.98
N ALA A 279 6.85 13.81 0.20
CA ALA A 279 7.99 14.71 0.36
C ALA A 279 9.24 14.14 -0.32
N LEU A 280 9.50 12.84 -0.15
CA LEU A 280 10.59 12.13 -0.82
C LEU A 280 10.44 12.17 -2.34
N ARG A 281 9.24 11.91 -2.87
CA ARG A 281 8.94 12.03 -4.30
C ARG A 281 9.28 13.42 -4.84
N LYS A 282 8.81 14.48 -4.17
CA LYS A 282 9.10 15.87 -4.57
C LYS A 282 10.59 16.20 -4.56
N TYR A 283 11.35 15.63 -3.63
CA TYR A 283 12.80 15.79 -3.59
C TYR A 283 13.46 15.18 -4.84
N PHE A 284 13.08 13.98 -5.25
CA PHE A 284 13.58 13.35 -6.47
C PHE A 284 13.13 14.08 -7.75
N GLU A 285 11.87 14.55 -7.82
CA GLU A 285 11.39 15.37 -8.94
C GLU A 285 12.23 16.65 -9.17
N LYS A 286 12.61 17.32 -8.08
CA LYS A 286 13.45 18.50 -8.17
C LYS A 286 14.86 18.18 -8.73
N ARG A 287 15.46 17.08 -8.28
CA ARG A 287 16.77 16.64 -8.78
C ARG A 287 16.76 16.32 -10.28
N VAL A 288 15.71 15.66 -10.76
CA VAL A 288 15.58 15.33 -12.19
C VAL A 288 15.39 16.57 -13.07
N LYS A 289 14.78 17.64 -12.55
CA LYS A 289 14.58 18.90 -13.29
C LYS A 289 15.82 19.83 -13.30
N THR A 290 16.76 19.61 -12.40
CA THR A 290 17.93 20.47 -12.24
C THR A 290 19.17 19.92 -12.97
N ASN A 291 19.15 18.66 -13.36
CA ASN A 291 20.13 18.00 -14.22
C ASN A 291 19.60 17.85 -15.64
#